data_194d295fc70aab9239eb6e244e2b60ef
#
_entry.id   194d295fc70aab9239eb6e244e2b60ef
#
_cell.length_a   1.000
_cell.length_b   1.000
_cell.length_c   1.000
_cell.angle_alpha   90.00
_cell.angle_beta   90.00
_cell.angle_gamma   90.00
#
_symmetry.space_group_name_H-M   'P 1'
#
loop_
_entity.id
_entity.type
_entity.pdbx_description
1 polymer ?
#
loop_
_entity_poly.entity_id
_entity_poly.type
_entity_poly.pdbx_seq_one_letter_code
_entity_poly.pdbx_strand_id
1 'polypeptide(L)'
;MTDHPTHFAPELHIPNGTIEIDFYKEFGATENFCLRNDDGSIHVAELEINGAIFHVHETMRDALEPISAKGVTTIIGLFVPNVDEVMNKAIQAGATEVNPTTDHDYGYRQGMFKDPFGHYWQIQKKI
;
A
#
# COMPACT_ATOMS: atom_id res chain seq x y z
N MET A 1 -24.54 10.81 17.59
CA MET A 1 -23.09 10.67 17.73
C MET A 1 -22.60 9.54 16.84
N THR A 2 -21.51 9.74 16.19
CA THR A 2 -20.93 8.70 15.33
C THR A 2 -19.77 8.04 16.06
N ASP A 3 -19.86 6.73 16.19
CA ASP A 3 -18.77 5.96 16.77
C ASP A 3 -17.82 5.56 15.65
N HIS A 4 -16.53 5.71 15.91
CA HIS A 4 -15.51 5.24 15.00
C HIS A 4 -15.04 3.89 15.49
N PRO A 5 -15.17 2.83 14.67
CA PRO A 5 -14.68 1.54 15.09
C PRO A 5 -13.17 1.56 15.24
N THR A 6 -12.68 0.75 16.16
CA THR A 6 -11.24 0.54 16.28
C THR A 6 -10.79 -0.24 15.06
N HIS A 7 -9.79 0.25 14.35
CA HIS A 7 -9.23 -0.45 13.18
C HIS A 7 -7.78 -0.02 12.99
N PHE A 8 -7.05 -0.82 12.26
CA PHE A 8 -5.71 -0.46 11.84
C PHE A 8 -5.77 0.33 10.55
N ALA A 9 -4.87 1.28 10.41
CA ALA A 9 -4.63 1.97 9.14
C ALA A 9 -3.11 2.08 8.98
N PRO A 10 -2.50 1.22 8.16
CA PRO A 10 -1.07 1.33 7.89
C PRO A 10 -0.72 2.71 7.36
N GLU A 11 0.40 3.26 7.80
CA GLU A 11 0.93 4.52 7.29
C GLU A 11 2.23 4.23 6.54
N LEU A 12 2.20 4.43 5.24
CA LEU A 12 3.32 4.13 4.36
C LEU A 12 4.09 5.41 4.09
N HIS A 13 5.33 5.48 4.53
CA HIS A 13 6.14 6.65 4.27
C HIS A 13 6.59 6.70 2.82
N ILE A 14 6.47 7.88 2.23
CA ILE A 14 6.93 8.16 0.86
C ILE A 14 7.99 9.26 0.95
N PRO A 15 8.89 9.34 -0.06
CA PRO A 15 9.92 10.39 -0.06
C PRO A 15 9.31 11.78 -0.03
N ASN A 16 9.93 12.68 0.72
CA ASN A 16 9.53 14.08 0.74
C ASN A 16 9.68 14.67 -0.66
N GLY A 17 8.70 15.47 -1.08
CA GLY A 17 8.69 16.03 -2.42
C GLY A 17 7.90 15.22 -3.43
N THR A 18 7.36 14.07 -3.04
CA THR A 18 6.51 13.26 -3.92
C THR A 18 5.27 14.06 -4.29
N ILE A 19 4.98 14.16 -5.60
CA ILE A 19 3.86 14.95 -6.09
C ILE A 19 2.70 14.11 -6.60
N GLU A 20 2.91 12.80 -6.84
CA GLU A 20 1.84 11.94 -7.31
C GLU A 20 2.00 10.53 -6.71
N ILE A 21 0.86 9.87 -6.51
CA ILE A 21 0.77 8.52 -5.96
C ILE A 21 -0.17 7.69 -6.82
N ASP A 22 -0.13 7.90 -8.12
CA ASP A 22 -1.06 7.27 -9.07
C ASP A 22 -0.99 5.76 -9.05
N PHE A 23 0.16 5.19 -8.66
CA PHE A 23 0.29 3.74 -8.51
C PHE A 23 -0.85 3.17 -7.67
N TYR A 24 -1.13 3.78 -6.52
CA TYR A 24 -2.14 3.24 -5.61
C TYR A 24 -3.55 3.30 -6.20
N LYS A 25 -3.83 4.35 -6.97
CA LYS A 25 -5.13 4.48 -7.65
C LYS A 25 -5.26 3.43 -8.76
N GLU A 26 -4.21 3.24 -9.54
CA GLU A 26 -4.18 2.24 -10.62
C GLU A 26 -4.23 0.82 -10.07
N PHE A 27 -3.64 0.61 -8.93
CA PHE A 27 -3.70 -0.66 -8.19
C PHE A 27 -5.12 -0.96 -7.69
N GLY A 28 -5.96 0.05 -7.54
CA GLY A 28 -7.37 -0.12 -7.19
C GLY A 28 -7.85 0.69 -5.99
N ALA A 29 -7.02 1.56 -5.45
CA ALA A 29 -7.41 2.39 -4.31
C ALA A 29 -8.18 3.62 -4.75
N THR A 30 -9.11 4.03 -3.89
CA THR A 30 -9.81 5.31 -4.01
C THR A 30 -9.18 6.29 -3.04
N GLU A 31 -8.98 7.53 -3.49
CA GLU A 31 -8.47 8.58 -2.62
C GLU A 31 -9.61 9.21 -1.85
N ASN A 32 -9.59 9.12 -0.51
CA ASN A 32 -10.59 9.75 0.33
C ASN A 32 -10.26 11.22 0.56
N PHE A 33 -8.97 11.51 0.81
CA PHE A 33 -8.49 12.89 0.84
C PHE A 33 -6.99 12.91 0.56
N CYS A 34 -6.48 14.10 0.20
CA CYS A 34 -5.06 14.33 0.00
C CYS A 34 -4.74 15.75 0.46
N LEU A 35 -3.86 15.87 1.42
CA LEU A 35 -3.37 17.16 1.90
C LEU A 35 -1.99 17.38 1.30
N ARG A 36 -1.79 18.58 0.74
CA ARG A 36 -0.54 18.94 0.07
C ARG A 36 0.14 20.10 0.77
N ASN A 37 1.45 20.11 0.67
CA ASN A 37 2.27 21.24 1.09
C ASN A 37 2.14 22.37 0.05
N ASP A 38 2.65 23.57 0.40
CA ASP A 38 2.57 24.72 -0.48
C ASP A 38 3.26 24.52 -1.82
N ASP A 39 4.27 23.65 -1.86
CA ASP A 39 5.01 23.36 -3.10
C ASP A 39 4.31 22.30 -3.98
N GLY A 40 3.14 21.82 -3.56
CA GLY A 40 2.38 20.81 -4.28
C GLY A 40 2.73 19.36 -3.91
N SER A 41 3.75 19.14 -3.09
CA SER A 41 4.10 17.80 -2.67
C SER A 41 3.08 17.27 -1.67
N ILE A 42 2.98 15.95 -1.59
CA ILE A 42 2.00 15.30 -0.73
C ILE A 42 2.51 15.31 0.71
N HIS A 43 1.68 15.83 1.61
CA HIS A 43 1.90 15.72 3.04
C HIS A 43 1.35 14.39 3.54
N VAL A 44 0.07 14.14 3.30
CA VAL A 44 -0.59 12.89 3.67
C VAL A 44 -1.79 12.66 2.75
N ALA A 45 -2.07 11.42 2.41
CA ALA A 45 -3.29 11.04 1.72
C ALA A 45 -3.90 9.81 2.39
N GLU A 46 -5.23 9.77 2.44
CA GLU A 46 -5.95 8.58 2.87
C GLU A 46 -6.51 7.87 1.66
N LEU A 47 -6.22 6.60 1.56
CA LEU A 47 -6.62 5.75 0.45
C LEU A 47 -7.40 4.55 0.99
N GLU A 48 -8.23 3.98 0.12
CA GLU A 48 -9.11 2.89 0.52
C GLU A 48 -9.25 1.89 -0.62
N ILE A 49 -9.11 0.60 -0.28
CA ILE A 49 -9.37 -0.51 -1.21
C ILE A 49 -10.49 -1.34 -0.61
N ASN A 50 -11.71 -1.27 -1.20
CA ASN A 50 -12.87 -2.04 -0.73
C ASN A 50 -13.07 -1.98 0.79
N GLY A 51 -12.95 -0.79 1.36
CA GLY A 51 -13.12 -0.57 2.80
C GLY A 51 -11.86 -0.70 3.63
N ALA A 52 -10.78 -1.20 3.07
CA ALA A 52 -9.50 -1.28 3.78
C ALA A 52 -8.75 0.05 3.61
N ILE A 53 -8.53 0.74 4.71
CA ILE A 53 -7.94 2.08 4.71
C ILE A 53 -6.45 1.99 4.97
N PHE A 54 -5.69 2.81 4.25
CA PHE A 54 -4.27 3.04 4.54
C PHE A 54 -3.91 4.48 4.19
N HIS A 55 -2.80 4.94 4.75
CA HIS A 55 -2.31 6.29 4.50
C HIS A 55 -0.96 6.23 3.81
N VAL A 56 -0.68 7.23 2.98
CA VAL A 56 0.68 7.52 2.55
C VAL A 56 1.05 8.87 3.15
N HIS A 57 2.26 8.99 3.65
CA HIS A 57 2.66 10.14 4.43
C HIS A 57 4.12 10.48 4.12
N GLU A 58 4.41 11.76 3.91
CA GLU A 58 5.81 12.18 3.78
C GLU A 58 6.58 11.83 5.06
N THR A 59 7.89 11.65 4.92
CA THR A 59 8.70 11.30 6.08
C THR A 59 8.83 12.49 7.02
N MET A 60 8.76 12.22 8.31
CA MET A 60 8.85 13.22 9.36
C MET A 60 9.72 12.69 10.50
N ARG A 61 10.47 13.58 11.12
CA ARG A 61 11.31 13.27 12.28
C ARG A 61 12.30 12.15 11.96
N ASP A 62 12.28 11.07 12.74
CA ASP A 62 13.17 9.93 12.58
C ASP A 62 12.62 8.84 11.66
N ALA A 63 11.45 9.05 11.07
CA ALA A 63 10.86 8.08 10.15
C ALA A 63 11.62 8.08 8.83
N LEU A 64 11.73 6.90 8.22
CA LEU A 64 12.40 6.72 6.94
C LEU A 64 11.43 6.02 5.98
N GLU A 65 11.49 6.39 4.70
CA GLU A 65 10.81 5.62 3.67
C GLU A 65 11.74 4.46 3.21
N PRO A 66 11.18 3.38 2.63
CA PRO A 66 11.95 2.17 2.39
C PRO A 66 13.18 2.31 1.51
N ILE A 67 13.14 3.20 0.52
CA ILE A 67 14.26 3.36 -0.40
C ILE A 67 15.48 3.89 0.34
N SER A 68 15.30 4.92 1.16
CA SER A 68 16.39 5.47 1.98
C SER A 68 16.84 4.50 3.06
N ALA A 69 15.89 3.76 3.64
CA ALA A 69 16.20 2.76 4.66
C ALA A 69 16.82 1.49 4.08
N LYS A 70 16.72 1.30 2.75
CA LYS A 70 17.18 0.11 2.03
C LYS A 70 16.49 -1.17 2.52
N GLY A 71 15.21 -1.08 2.83
CA GLY A 71 14.42 -2.21 3.26
C GLY A 71 13.20 -1.79 4.07
N VAL A 72 12.47 -2.78 4.55
CA VAL A 72 11.27 -2.58 5.33
C VAL A 72 11.31 -3.40 6.61
N THR A 73 10.56 -2.95 7.62
CA THR A 73 10.37 -3.70 8.86
C THR A 73 8.93 -4.23 8.98
N THR A 74 8.07 -3.90 8.01
CA THR A 74 6.66 -4.28 8.01
C THR A 74 6.25 -4.67 6.60
N ILE A 75 5.44 -5.71 6.50
CA ILE A 75 4.82 -6.12 5.24
C ILE A 75 3.33 -5.82 5.36
N ILE A 76 2.73 -5.25 4.32
CA ILE A 76 1.31 -4.96 4.29
C ILE A 76 0.58 -6.22 3.84
N GLY A 77 -0.10 -6.88 4.76
CA GLY A 77 -0.94 -8.04 4.44
C GLY A 77 -2.35 -7.60 4.10
N LEU A 78 -2.78 -7.83 2.88
CA LEU A 78 -4.10 -7.44 2.41
C LEU A 78 -4.87 -8.68 1.96
N PHE A 79 -5.97 -8.97 2.64
CA PHE A 79 -6.87 -10.05 2.25
C PHE A 79 -7.85 -9.54 1.21
N VAL A 80 -7.96 -10.24 0.09
CA VAL A 80 -8.82 -9.86 -1.02
C VAL A 80 -9.56 -11.08 -1.57
N PRO A 81 -10.72 -10.89 -2.20
CA PRO A 81 -11.45 -12.02 -2.82
C PRO A 81 -10.72 -12.64 -4.00
N ASN A 82 -10.02 -11.84 -4.80
CA ASN A 82 -9.35 -12.30 -6.02
C ASN A 82 -7.89 -11.87 -6.01
N VAL A 83 -7.02 -12.75 -5.55
CA VAL A 83 -5.58 -12.46 -5.42
C VAL A 83 -4.95 -12.19 -6.79
N ASP A 84 -5.29 -13.01 -7.79
CA ASP A 84 -4.69 -12.89 -9.13
C ASP A 84 -4.99 -11.53 -9.75
N GLU A 85 -6.24 -11.06 -9.64
CA GLU A 85 -6.65 -9.78 -10.20
C GLU A 85 -5.88 -8.63 -9.56
N VAL A 86 -5.78 -8.63 -8.23
CA VAL A 86 -5.10 -7.56 -7.50
C VAL A 86 -3.60 -7.57 -7.83
N MET A 87 -2.98 -8.74 -7.85
CA MET A 87 -1.57 -8.86 -8.22
C MET A 87 -1.33 -8.35 -9.65
N ASN A 88 -2.18 -8.72 -10.59
CA ASN A 88 -2.03 -8.27 -11.98
C ASN A 88 -2.18 -6.76 -12.11
N LYS A 89 -3.13 -6.15 -11.42
CA LYS A 89 -3.29 -4.69 -11.42
C LYS A 89 -2.05 -4.00 -10.87
N ALA A 90 -1.49 -4.53 -9.79
CA ALA A 90 -0.30 -3.95 -9.19
C ALA A 90 0.91 -4.00 -10.15
N ILE A 91 1.12 -5.14 -10.78
CA ILE A 91 2.24 -5.31 -11.72
C ILE A 91 2.05 -4.38 -12.93
N GLN A 92 0.85 -4.29 -13.47
CA GLN A 92 0.55 -3.38 -14.59
C GLN A 92 0.75 -1.92 -14.20
N ALA A 93 0.51 -1.57 -12.95
CA ALA A 93 0.67 -0.21 -12.45
C ALA A 93 2.12 0.16 -12.14
N GLY A 94 3.04 -0.81 -12.19
CA GLY A 94 4.46 -0.54 -11.99
C GLY A 94 5.12 -1.22 -10.80
N ALA A 95 4.40 -2.09 -10.09
CA ALA A 95 4.99 -2.85 -9.00
C ALA A 95 5.94 -3.94 -9.52
N THR A 96 6.86 -4.35 -8.66
CA THR A 96 7.76 -5.46 -8.95
C THR A 96 7.24 -6.71 -8.26
N GLU A 97 7.06 -7.79 -9.02
CA GLU A 97 6.67 -9.06 -8.41
C GLU A 97 7.83 -9.60 -7.58
N VAL A 98 7.53 -9.93 -6.31
CA VAL A 98 8.52 -10.52 -5.40
C VAL A 98 8.30 -12.02 -5.31
N ASN A 99 7.05 -12.45 -5.11
CA ASN A 99 6.68 -13.85 -5.13
C ASN A 99 5.44 -14.02 -6.00
N PRO A 100 5.44 -15.00 -6.92
CA PRO A 100 4.25 -15.23 -7.73
C PRO A 100 3.10 -15.77 -6.89
N THR A 101 1.88 -15.56 -7.33
CA THR A 101 0.70 -16.08 -6.66
C THR A 101 0.74 -17.61 -6.64
N THR A 102 0.63 -18.19 -5.45
CA THR A 102 0.78 -19.61 -5.23
C THR A 102 -0.18 -20.08 -4.13
N ASP A 103 -0.71 -21.29 -4.28
CA ASP A 103 -1.46 -21.94 -3.22
C ASP A 103 -0.49 -22.64 -2.29
N HIS A 104 -0.62 -22.38 -0.99
CA HIS A 104 0.25 -22.94 0.02
C HIS A 104 -0.47 -24.02 0.83
N ASP A 105 0.30 -25.02 1.29
CA ASP A 105 -0.23 -26.16 2.06
C ASP A 105 -0.94 -25.73 3.34
N TYR A 106 -0.58 -24.55 3.89
CA TYR A 106 -1.22 -24.06 5.11
C TYR A 106 -2.56 -23.36 4.85
N GLY A 107 -3.09 -23.46 3.62
CA GLY A 107 -4.46 -23.01 3.34
C GLY A 107 -4.58 -21.56 2.90
N TYR A 108 -3.54 -20.99 2.29
CA TYR A 108 -3.57 -19.61 1.79
C TYR A 108 -3.12 -19.59 0.34
N ARG A 109 -3.76 -18.73 -0.44
CA ARG A 109 -3.26 -18.33 -1.75
C ARG A 109 -2.64 -16.95 -1.59
N GLN A 110 -1.37 -16.82 -1.94
CA GLN A 110 -0.60 -15.60 -1.67
C GLN A 110 0.27 -15.21 -2.85
N GLY A 111 0.38 -13.91 -3.08
CA GLY A 111 1.39 -13.32 -3.94
C GLY A 111 2.00 -12.13 -3.20
N MET A 112 3.17 -11.68 -3.61
CA MET A 112 3.82 -10.52 -3.02
C MET A 112 4.39 -9.62 -4.09
N PHE A 113 4.20 -8.32 -3.92
CA PHE A 113 4.83 -7.33 -4.78
C PHE A 113 5.48 -6.23 -3.95
N LYS A 114 6.42 -5.54 -4.57
CA LYS A 114 7.03 -4.33 -4.00
C LYS A 114 6.49 -3.14 -4.80
N ASP A 115 5.93 -2.16 -4.11
CA ASP A 115 5.40 -0.97 -4.79
C ASP A 115 6.54 -0.02 -5.19
N PRO A 116 6.25 1.02 -6.01
CA PRO A 116 7.28 1.94 -6.48
C PRO A 116 8.01 2.72 -5.37
N PHE A 117 7.43 2.78 -4.18
CA PHE A 117 8.03 3.45 -3.04
C PHE A 117 8.80 2.48 -2.14
N GLY A 118 8.86 1.20 -2.51
CA GLY A 118 9.63 0.20 -1.80
C GLY A 118 8.87 -0.57 -0.73
N HIS A 119 7.58 -0.33 -0.56
CA HIS A 119 6.78 -1.08 0.41
C HIS A 119 6.40 -2.44 -0.16
N TYR A 120 6.39 -3.46 0.71
CA TYR A 120 6.03 -4.82 0.33
C TYR A 120 4.59 -5.11 0.71
N TRP A 121 3.85 -5.66 -0.24
CA TRP A 121 2.44 -6.02 -0.09
C TRP A 121 2.28 -7.50 -0.31
N GLN A 122 1.71 -8.19 0.66
CA GLN A 122 1.33 -9.58 0.52
C GLN A 122 -0.17 -9.65 0.28
N ILE A 123 -0.55 -10.06 -0.92
CA ILE A 123 -1.94 -10.16 -1.34
C ILE A 123 -2.37 -11.60 -1.14
N GLN A 124 -3.47 -11.81 -0.43
CA GLN A 124 -3.78 -13.15 0.06
C GLN A 124 -5.25 -13.39 0.28
N LYS A 125 -5.60 -14.66 0.34
CA LYS A 125 -6.90 -15.12 0.80
C LYS A 125 -6.77 -16.54 1.37
N LYS A 126 -7.70 -16.90 2.22
CA LYS A 126 -7.80 -18.28 2.72
C LYS A 126 -8.44 -19.15 1.65
N ILE A 127 -7.94 -20.36 1.49
CA ILE A 127 -8.45 -21.32 0.54
C ILE A 127 -8.76 -22.65 1.20
#